data_62950aa2467e85dff8c6a397c221dd0b
#
_entry.id   62950aa2467e85dff8c6a397c221dd0b
#
_cell.length_a   1.000
_cell.length_b   1.000
_cell.length_c   1.000
_cell.angle_alpha   90.00
_cell.angle_beta   90.00
_cell.angle_gamma   90.00
#
_symmetry.space_group_name_H-M   'P 1'
#
loop_
_entity.id
_entity.type
_entity.pdbx_description
1 polymer ?
#
loop_
_entity_poly.entity_id
_entity_poly.type
_entity_poly.pdbx_seq_one_letter_code
_entity_poly.pdbx_strand_id
1 'polypeptide(L)'
;MRRYPQPRQTNPNRNMASSTEFRDHVLSLLLPMGPVRARGMFGGFGIFMDDVMFALIAGDTLFLKIDSGNKDDFRNAGSRPFTYEGKKRPVEMSYYSAPEGTMEDAAKLLPWAESALAAAKRAKKN
;
A
#
# COMPACT_ATOMS: atom_id res chain seq x y z
N MET A 1 15.49 1.28 -21.82
CA MET A 1 15.01 1.42 -21.25
C MET A 1 14.16 2.14 -21.26
N ARG A 2 13.46 2.16 -21.03
CA ARG A 2 12.64 2.86 -21.02
C ARG A 2 12.58 3.58 -20.06
N ARG A 3 12.34 4.37 -19.83
CA ARG A 3 12.28 5.09 -18.95
C ARG A 3 11.13 5.58 -18.77
N TYR A 4 10.76 5.90 -17.80
CA TYR A 4 9.63 6.40 -17.52
C TYR A 4 9.63 7.72 -17.84
N PRO A 5 8.72 8.09 -18.31
CA PRO A 5 8.61 9.34 -18.72
C PRO A 5 8.57 10.21 -17.69
N GLN A 6 8.71 10.55 -17.32
CA GLN A 6 8.65 11.26 -16.57
C GLN A 6 8.13 12.17 -16.32
N PRO A 7 8.08 12.40 -15.95
CA PRO A 7 7.52 13.20 -15.41
C PRO A 7 7.27 14.38 -15.71
N ARG A 8 7.43 14.66 -16.55
CA ARG A 8 7.29 15.76 -16.90
C ARG A 8 6.14 16.28 -16.65
N GLN A 9 5.40 15.85 -16.46
CA GLN A 9 4.36 16.29 -16.27
C GLN A 9 4.04 16.46 -15.19
N THR A 10 3.90 17.08 -14.84
CA THR A 10 3.65 17.23 -13.72
C THR A 10 2.56 18.00 -13.35
N ASN A 11 1.49 17.73 -13.56
CA ASN A 11 0.28 18.24 -13.06
C ASN A 11 0.23 17.96 -11.59
N PRO A 12 0.10 18.92 -10.74
CA PRO A 12 0.09 18.67 -9.31
C PRO A 12 -1.00 17.73 -8.87
N ASN A 13 -2.12 17.74 -9.57
CA ASN A 13 -3.17 16.84 -9.18
C ASN A 13 -2.81 15.42 -9.40
N ARG A 14 -1.84 15.17 -10.24
CA ARG A 14 -1.46 13.82 -10.48
C ARG A 14 -0.71 13.26 -9.34
N ASN A 15 -0.20 14.09 -8.45
CA ASN A 15 0.50 13.56 -7.30
C ASN A 15 -0.37 12.72 -6.43
N MET A 16 -1.69 12.95 -6.49
CA MET A 16 -2.61 12.17 -5.68
C MET A 16 -3.11 10.96 -6.40
N ALA A 17 -2.87 10.86 -7.69
CA ALA A 17 -3.35 9.73 -8.46
C ALA A 17 -2.30 8.65 -8.48
N SER A 18 -2.74 7.41 -8.56
CA SER A 18 -1.84 6.29 -8.63
C SER A 18 -1.85 5.74 -10.04
N SER A 19 -0.70 5.32 -10.53
CA SER A 19 -0.62 4.81 -11.87
C SER A 19 -0.99 3.33 -11.90
N THR A 20 -1.52 2.91 -13.04
CA THR A 20 -1.80 1.49 -13.23
C THR A 20 -0.51 0.69 -13.34
N GLU A 21 0.57 1.35 -13.77
CA GLU A 21 1.85 0.66 -13.84
C GLU A 21 2.36 0.30 -12.47
N PHE A 22 2.23 1.21 -11.51
CA PHE A 22 2.65 0.91 -10.16
C PHE A 22 1.75 -0.17 -9.55
N ARG A 23 0.43 -0.07 -9.81
CA ARG A 23 -0.48 -1.10 -9.35
C ARG A 23 -0.08 -2.47 -9.86
N ASP A 24 0.22 -2.56 -11.15
CA ASP A 24 0.57 -3.84 -11.74
C ASP A 24 1.88 -4.37 -11.17
N HIS A 25 2.82 -3.48 -10.90
CA HIS A 25 4.07 -3.89 -10.28
C HIS A 25 3.82 -4.47 -8.89
N VAL A 26 2.99 -3.80 -8.09
CA VAL A 26 2.67 -4.30 -6.77
C VAL A 26 2.00 -5.67 -6.85
N LEU A 27 1.03 -5.81 -7.76
CA LEU A 27 0.35 -7.08 -7.89
C LEU A 27 1.31 -8.19 -8.29
N SER A 28 2.29 -7.88 -9.14
CA SER A 28 3.25 -8.89 -9.54
C SER A 28 4.12 -9.34 -8.37
N LEU A 29 4.48 -8.42 -7.49
CA LEU A 29 5.27 -8.79 -6.32
C LEU A 29 4.47 -9.63 -5.34
N LEU A 30 3.16 -9.45 -5.31
CA LEU A 30 2.31 -10.16 -4.35
C LEU A 30 1.78 -11.49 -4.87
N LEU A 31 2.07 -11.83 -6.13
CA LEU A 31 1.56 -13.07 -6.69
C LEU A 31 1.81 -14.31 -5.83
N PRO A 32 2.98 -14.47 -5.21
CA PRO A 32 3.19 -15.67 -4.42
C PRO A 32 2.27 -15.83 -3.22
N MET A 33 1.60 -14.75 -2.80
CA MET A 33 0.68 -14.86 -1.68
C MET A 33 -0.59 -15.61 -2.05
N GLY A 34 -0.97 -15.57 -3.32
CA GLY A 34 -2.21 -16.16 -3.75
C GLY A 34 -3.01 -15.15 -4.58
N PRO A 35 -4.33 -15.35 -4.71
CA PRO A 35 -5.14 -14.48 -5.56
C PRO A 35 -5.39 -13.14 -4.91
N VAL A 36 -4.59 -12.17 -5.29
CA VAL A 36 -4.68 -10.80 -4.80
C VAL A 36 -5.29 -9.96 -5.90
N ARG A 37 -6.19 -9.06 -5.54
CA ARG A 37 -6.79 -8.19 -6.55
C ARG A 37 -6.82 -6.74 -6.10
N ALA A 38 -6.87 -5.85 -7.07
CA ALA A 38 -6.90 -4.43 -6.81
C ALA A 38 -8.25 -3.85 -7.20
N ARG A 39 -8.66 -2.80 -6.51
CA ARG A 39 -9.90 -2.15 -6.79
C ARG A 39 -9.70 -0.66 -6.66
N GLY A 40 -10.15 0.10 -7.66
CA GLY A 40 -9.96 1.54 -7.63
C GLY A 40 -10.74 2.19 -6.50
N MET A 41 -10.13 3.14 -5.82
CA MET A 41 -10.81 3.90 -4.80
C MET A 41 -9.97 5.12 -4.42
N PHE A 42 -10.64 6.23 -4.19
CA PHE A 42 -10.00 7.46 -3.71
C PHE A 42 -8.83 7.92 -4.59
N GLY A 43 -8.92 7.66 -5.89
CA GLY A 43 -7.83 8.04 -6.78
C GLY A 43 -6.67 7.08 -6.76
N GLY A 44 -6.75 6.03 -5.96
CA GLY A 44 -5.72 5.00 -5.88
C GLY A 44 -6.36 3.65 -5.97
N PHE A 45 -5.82 2.68 -5.23
CA PHE A 45 -6.33 1.31 -5.28
C PHE A 45 -6.31 0.67 -3.91
N GLY A 46 -7.35 -0.09 -3.60
CA GLY A 46 -7.31 -0.98 -2.46
C GLY A 46 -6.85 -2.34 -2.93
N ILE A 47 -6.10 -3.04 -2.13
CA ILE A 47 -5.57 -4.36 -2.45
C ILE A 47 -6.23 -5.37 -1.51
N PHE A 48 -6.83 -6.40 -2.10
CA PHE A 48 -7.65 -7.35 -1.36
C PHE A 48 -7.18 -8.78 -1.54
N MET A 49 -7.36 -9.56 -0.51
CA MET A 49 -7.21 -10.99 -0.58
C MET A 49 -8.13 -11.60 0.48
N ASP A 50 -8.81 -12.68 0.14
CA ASP A 50 -9.74 -13.33 1.09
C ASP A 50 -10.77 -12.35 1.61
N ASP A 51 -11.23 -11.45 0.73
CA ASP A 51 -12.27 -10.48 1.04
C ASP A 51 -11.90 -9.46 2.10
N VAL A 52 -10.63 -9.32 2.40
CA VAL A 52 -10.20 -8.25 3.28
C VAL A 52 -9.21 -7.36 2.54
N MET A 53 -9.32 -6.06 2.79
CA MET A 53 -8.38 -5.12 2.24
C MET A 53 -7.19 -5.05 3.19
N PHE A 54 -6.01 -5.38 2.70
CA PHE A 54 -4.83 -5.38 3.55
C PHE A 54 -3.77 -4.39 3.11
N ALA A 55 -4.02 -3.70 2.01
CA ALA A 55 -3.08 -2.72 1.53
C ALA A 55 -3.81 -1.70 0.68
N LEU A 56 -3.18 -0.56 0.46
CA LEU A 56 -3.72 0.41 -0.46
C LEU A 56 -2.58 1.12 -1.16
N ILE A 57 -2.87 1.66 -2.32
CA ILE A 57 -1.91 2.42 -3.10
C ILE A 57 -2.46 3.83 -3.22
N ALA A 58 -1.66 4.80 -2.84
CA ALA A 58 -2.02 6.19 -2.96
C ALA A 58 -0.79 6.96 -3.39
N GLY A 59 -0.89 7.73 -4.47
CA GLY A 59 0.25 8.50 -4.94
C GLY A 59 1.46 7.64 -5.25
N ASP A 60 1.23 6.48 -5.79
CA ASP A 60 2.29 5.52 -6.14
C ASP A 60 3.14 5.11 -4.95
N THR A 61 2.52 5.04 -3.79
CA THR A 61 3.14 4.50 -2.59
C THR A 61 2.24 3.38 -2.10
N LEU A 62 2.85 2.28 -1.70
CA LEU A 62 2.11 1.16 -1.14
C LEU A 62 2.05 1.31 0.37
N PHE A 63 0.85 1.21 0.92
CA PHE A 63 0.64 1.24 2.36
C PHE A 63 0.03 -0.08 2.78
N LEU A 64 0.48 -0.59 3.91
CA LEU A 64 0.08 -1.90 4.39
C LEU A 64 -0.67 -1.79 5.72
N LYS A 65 -1.65 -2.65 5.90
CA LYS A 65 -2.50 -2.60 7.09
C LYS A 65 -1.70 -2.87 8.35
N ILE A 66 -1.94 -2.06 9.38
CA ILE A 66 -1.30 -2.30 10.66
C ILE A 66 -2.34 -2.40 11.75
N ASP A 67 -1.97 -3.05 12.83
CA ASP A 67 -2.73 -3.05 14.06
C ASP A 67 -1.71 -3.11 15.20
N SER A 68 -2.18 -3.30 16.42
CA SER A 68 -1.26 -3.30 17.56
C SER A 68 -0.25 -4.44 17.47
N GLY A 69 -0.57 -5.49 16.71
CA GLY A 69 0.32 -6.64 16.63
C GLY A 69 1.50 -6.45 15.71
N ASN A 70 1.42 -5.55 14.74
CA ASN A 70 2.52 -5.36 13.81
C ASN A 70 3.00 -3.93 13.68
N LYS A 71 2.39 -3.00 14.40
CA LYS A 71 2.70 -1.59 14.24
C LYS A 71 4.15 -1.27 14.55
N ASP A 72 4.68 -1.86 15.61
CA ASP A 72 6.04 -1.55 16.02
C ASP A 72 7.06 -2.02 14.99
N ASP A 73 6.80 -3.15 14.34
CA ASP A 73 7.70 -3.62 13.29
C ASP A 73 7.82 -2.59 12.18
N PHE A 74 6.68 -2.03 11.78
CA PHE A 74 6.68 -1.03 10.72
C PHE A 74 7.37 0.25 11.17
N ARG A 75 7.09 0.67 12.39
CA ARG A 75 7.71 1.89 12.90
C ARG A 75 9.21 1.74 13.00
N ASN A 76 9.67 0.60 13.46
CA ASN A 76 11.11 0.35 13.58
C ASN A 76 11.78 0.29 12.22
N ALA A 77 11.03 -0.01 11.18
CA ALA A 77 11.58 -0.04 9.82
C ALA A 77 11.49 1.32 9.14
N GLY A 78 11.03 2.34 9.85
CA GLY A 78 10.98 3.68 9.26
C GLY A 78 9.72 3.98 8.48
N SER A 79 8.73 3.11 8.52
CA SER A 79 7.48 3.34 7.81
C SER A 79 6.69 4.48 8.43
N ARG A 80 5.85 5.09 7.61
CA ARG A 80 5.03 6.22 8.04
C ARG A 80 3.57 5.96 7.79
N PRO A 81 2.69 6.54 8.62
CA PRO A 81 1.27 6.31 8.45
C PRO A 81 0.73 7.00 7.20
N PHE A 82 -0.31 6.40 6.64
CA PHE A 82 -1.04 7.04 5.58
C PHE A 82 -1.98 8.03 6.22
N THR A 83 -1.96 9.27 5.77
CA THR A 83 -2.80 10.32 6.29
C THR A 83 -3.75 10.77 5.21
N TYR A 84 -5.04 10.75 5.51
CA TYR A 84 -6.06 11.16 4.58
C TYR A 84 -6.52 12.55 4.98
N GLU A 85 -6.64 13.45 3.98
CA GLU A 85 -7.07 14.80 4.27
C GLU A 85 -8.56 14.82 4.57
N GLY A 86 -8.91 14.95 5.81
CA GLY A 86 -10.29 15.08 6.19
C GLY A 86 -10.78 16.49 6.00
N LYS A 87 -12.04 16.72 6.29
CA LYS A 87 -12.59 18.03 6.11
C LYS A 87 -12.03 19.06 7.05
N LYS A 88 -11.78 18.69 8.27
CA LYS A 88 -11.30 19.64 9.26
C LYS A 88 -9.85 19.44 9.61
N ARG A 89 -9.34 18.26 9.42
CA ARG A 89 -7.97 17.97 9.77
C ARG A 89 -7.60 16.64 9.14
N PRO A 90 -6.30 16.40 9.03
CA PRO A 90 -5.86 15.11 8.51
C PRO A 90 -6.30 13.98 9.42
N VAL A 91 -6.60 12.84 8.84
CA VAL A 91 -6.99 11.65 9.57
C VAL A 91 -5.95 10.58 9.30
N GLU A 92 -5.34 10.08 10.35
CA GLU A 92 -4.36 9.02 10.20
C GLU A 92 -5.09 7.69 10.09
N MET A 93 -4.78 6.95 9.04
CA MET A 93 -5.41 5.66 8.82
C MET A 93 -4.51 4.57 9.37
N SER A 94 -5.09 3.38 9.60
CA SER A 94 -4.30 2.28 10.13
C SER A 94 -3.61 1.53 9.00
N TYR A 95 -2.82 2.26 8.24
CA TYR A 95 -2.01 1.73 7.16
C TYR A 95 -0.70 2.49 7.18
N TYR A 96 0.40 1.76 7.08
CA TYR A 96 1.73 2.36 7.09
C TYR A 96 2.44 2.02 5.81
N SER A 97 3.32 2.90 5.36
CA SER A 97 4.04 2.68 4.11
C SER A 97 4.86 1.41 4.16
N ALA A 98 4.97 0.73 3.03
CA ALA A 98 5.85 -0.43 2.94
C ALA A 98 7.27 0.04 3.20
N PRO A 99 8.06 -0.71 3.96
CA PRO A 99 9.41 -0.26 4.27
C PRO A 99 10.25 -0.06 3.03
N GLU A 100 11.23 0.81 3.15
CA GLU A 100 12.08 1.14 2.04
C GLU A 100 12.75 -0.10 1.47
N GLY A 101 12.82 -0.19 0.16
CA GLY A 101 13.48 -1.32 -0.49
C GLY A 101 12.57 -2.50 -0.78
N THR A 102 11.36 -2.53 -0.21
CA THR A 102 10.50 -3.71 -0.39
C THR A 102 9.89 -3.77 -1.77
N MET A 103 9.87 -2.66 -2.50
CA MET A 103 9.30 -2.69 -3.84
C MET A 103 10.26 -3.26 -4.87
N GLU A 104 11.45 -3.64 -4.45
CA GLU A 104 12.45 -4.11 -5.38
C GLU A 104 12.34 -5.60 -5.68
N ASP A 105 11.82 -6.38 -4.76
CA ASP A 105 11.62 -7.77 -5.06
C ASP A 105 10.64 -8.41 -4.07
N ALA A 106 10.00 -9.47 -4.55
CA ALA A 106 8.94 -10.11 -3.77
C ALA A 106 9.44 -10.66 -2.44
N ALA A 107 10.65 -11.19 -2.41
CA ALA A 107 11.14 -11.78 -1.17
C ALA A 107 11.23 -10.74 -0.06
N LYS A 108 11.50 -9.50 -0.41
CA LYS A 108 11.57 -8.44 0.59
C LYS A 108 10.19 -7.98 1.01
N LEU A 109 9.25 -7.94 0.08
CA LEU A 109 7.93 -7.42 0.39
C LEU A 109 7.04 -8.42 1.09
N LEU A 110 7.12 -9.70 0.72
CA LEU A 110 6.12 -10.66 1.16
C LEU A 110 5.98 -10.79 2.67
N PRO A 111 7.03 -10.80 3.47
CA PRO A 111 6.81 -10.90 4.91
C PRO A 111 5.98 -9.75 5.45
N TRP A 112 6.20 -8.55 4.92
CA TRP A 112 5.44 -7.38 5.37
C TRP A 112 3.99 -7.46 4.90
N ALA A 113 3.79 -7.91 3.66
CA ALA A 113 2.44 -8.03 3.14
C ALA A 113 1.66 -9.10 3.88
N GLU A 114 2.31 -10.20 4.25
CA GLU A 114 1.64 -11.24 5.00
C GLU A 114 1.28 -10.77 6.40
N SER A 115 2.16 -9.98 7.01
CA SER A 115 1.86 -9.37 8.30
C SER A 115 0.63 -8.47 8.18
N ALA A 116 0.55 -7.71 7.10
CA ALA A 116 -0.58 -6.82 6.89
C ALA A 116 -1.87 -7.61 6.67
N LEU A 117 -1.80 -8.71 5.93
CA LEU A 117 -2.98 -9.54 5.72
C LEU A 117 -3.47 -10.11 7.04
N ALA A 118 -2.55 -10.54 7.89
CA ALA A 118 -2.95 -11.04 9.20
C ALA A 118 -3.62 -9.95 10.03
N ALA A 119 -3.07 -8.73 9.98
CA ALA A 119 -3.69 -7.62 10.70
C ALA A 119 -5.08 -7.31 10.18
N ALA A 120 -5.25 -7.37 8.86
CA ALA A 120 -6.55 -7.11 8.25
C ALA A 120 -7.56 -8.17 8.67
N LYS A 121 -7.14 -9.42 8.74
CA LYS A 121 -8.04 -10.48 9.15
C LYS A 121 -8.43 -10.35 10.62
N ARG A 122 -7.48 -9.93 11.46
CA ARG A 122 -7.82 -9.70 12.86
C ARG A 122 -8.85 -8.59 13.00
N ALA A 123 -8.69 -7.53 12.21
CA ALA A 123 -9.64 -6.42 12.25
C ALA A 123 -11.03 -6.86 11.82
N LYS A 124 -11.10 -7.74 10.82
CA LYS A 124 -12.40 -8.18 10.33
C LYS A 124 -13.13 -9.01 11.35
N LYS A 125 -12.42 -9.76 12.17
CA LYS A 125 -13.06 -10.59 13.15
C LYS A 125 -13.72 -9.81 14.26
N ASN A 126 -13.29 -8.62 14.48
CA ASN A 126 -13.90 -7.78 15.49
C ASN A 126 -15.04 -6.97 14.87
#